data_3ed7ddb7efaf8a1e6341ec3f3100033a
#
_entry.id   3ed7ddb7efaf8a1e6341ec3f3100033a
#
_cell.length_a   1.000
_cell.length_b   1.000
_cell.length_c   1.000
_cell.angle_alpha   90.00
_cell.angle_beta   90.00
_cell.angle_gamma   90.00
#
_symmetry.space_group_name_H-M   'P 1'
#
loop_
_entity.id
_entity.type
_entity.pdbx_description
1 polymer ?
#
loop_
_entity_poly.entity_id
_entity_poly.type
_entity_poly.pdbx_seq_one_letter_code
_entity_poly.pdbx_strand_id
1 'polypeptide(L)'
;MIRSLNPRPASALPTGSPDYIEPDVYVFKHEGKWFVTLNDEAMPKLKINATYASLIRRADDSSDNVTLKNHLQEARWFINSLLSRNETLLKVANCILEFQQGFFDHGEEAMRPLVLRDVAEKVEMHESTISRVT
;
A
#
# COMPACT_ATOMS: atom_id res chain seq x y z
N MET A 1 11.71 40.53 33.83
CA MET A 1 10.89 39.88 32.81
C MET A 1 11.68 38.92 31.92
N ILE A 2 12.85 39.26 31.39
CA ILE A 2 13.63 38.38 30.47
C ILE A 2 14.15 37.11 31.13
N ARG A 3 14.40 37.10 32.44
CA ARG A 3 14.91 35.91 33.19
C ARG A 3 13.87 34.80 33.41
N SER A 4 12.59 35.05 33.14
CA SER A 4 11.51 34.07 33.27
C SER A 4 11.17 33.36 31.95
N LEU A 5 11.80 33.74 30.85
CA LEU A 5 11.56 33.12 29.54
C LEU A 5 12.38 31.82 29.43
N ASN A 6 11.71 30.76 29.08
CA ASN A 6 12.36 29.48 28.82
C ASN A 6 13.22 29.57 27.53
N PRO A 7 14.57 29.44 27.61
CA PRO A 7 15.43 29.49 26.42
C PRO A 7 15.23 28.30 25.46
N ARG A 8 14.49 27.30 25.90
CA ARG A 8 14.16 26.10 25.08
C ARG A 8 12.65 25.87 25.05
N PRO A 9 11.89 26.70 24.34
CA PRO A 9 10.43 26.62 24.31
C PRO A 9 9.91 25.28 23.78
N ALA A 10 10.69 24.62 22.92
CA ALA A 10 10.35 23.30 22.37
C ALA A 10 10.47 22.14 23.38
N SER A 11 11.14 22.32 24.53
CA SER A 11 11.22 21.29 25.58
C SER A 11 9.90 21.08 26.33
N ALA A 12 8.96 22.00 26.21
CA ALA A 12 7.63 21.89 26.80
C ALA A 12 6.60 21.22 25.86
N LEU A 13 6.99 20.98 24.62
CA LEU A 13 6.13 20.22 23.70
C LEU A 13 6.20 18.73 24.09
N PRO A 14 5.04 18.04 24.23
CA PRO A 14 5.05 16.60 24.42
C PRO A 14 5.75 15.99 23.19
N THR A 15 6.92 15.41 23.40
CA THR A 15 7.54 14.49 22.46
C THR A 15 6.65 13.26 22.44
N GLY A 16 5.62 13.26 21.60
CA GLY A 16 4.89 12.06 21.27
C GLY A 16 5.90 11.01 20.81
N SER A 17 5.70 9.76 21.21
CA SER A 17 6.47 8.65 20.65
C SER A 17 6.47 8.81 19.12
N PRO A 18 7.62 8.65 18.45
CA PRO A 18 7.67 8.76 17.01
C PRO A 18 6.63 7.79 16.43
N ASP A 19 5.67 8.33 15.66
CA ASP A 19 4.74 7.52 14.88
C ASP A 19 5.57 6.78 13.84
N TYR A 20 5.81 5.50 14.08
CA TYR A 20 6.44 4.62 13.10
C TYR A 20 5.41 4.27 12.03
N ILE A 21 5.67 4.71 10.80
CA ILE A 21 4.89 4.33 9.65
C ILE A 21 5.34 2.94 9.21
N GLU A 22 4.41 1.99 9.17
CA GLU A 22 4.69 0.67 8.62
C GLU A 22 4.75 0.76 7.09
N PRO A 23 5.87 0.35 6.44
CA PRO A 23 5.99 0.47 4.99
C PRO A 23 5.14 -0.59 4.28
N ASP A 24 4.51 -0.21 3.17
CA ASP A 24 3.76 -1.12 2.30
C ASP A 24 4.66 -1.94 1.38
N VAL A 25 5.84 -1.42 1.04
CA VAL A 25 6.81 -2.07 0.15
C VAL A 25 8.22 -1.94 0.69
N TYR A 26 9.04 -2.94 0.41
CA TYR A 26 10.47 -2.95 0.68
C TYR A 26 11.27 -2.92 -0.60
N VAL A 27 12.37 -2.15 -0.60
CA VAL A 27 13.35 -2.13 -1.68
C VAL A 27 14.65 -2.72 -1.16
N PHE A 28 15.19 -3.71 -1.86
CA PHE A 28 16.44 -4.37 -1.49
C PHE A 28 17.34 -4.60 -2.71
N LYS A 29 18.64 -4.75 -2.47
CA LYS A 29 19.62 -5.03 -3.51
C LYS A 29 20.05 -6.49 -3.44
N HIS A 30 19.93 -7.21 -4.56
CA HIS A 30 20.40 -8.58 -4.71
C HIS A 30 21.17 -8.74 -6.00
N GLU A 31 22.37 -9.32 -5.95
CA GLU A 31 23.25 -9.51 -7.10
C GLU A 31 23.50 -8.22 -7.94
N GLY A 32 23.58 -7.08 -7.26
CA GLY A 32 23.81 -5.78 -7.92
C GLY A 32 22.57 -5.15 -8.56
N LYS A 33 21.41 -5.78 -8.48
CA LYS A 33 20.12 -5.24 -8.95
C LYS A 33 19.20 -4.91 -7.80
N TRP A 34 18.41 -3.87 -7.98
CA TRP A 34 17.39 -3.46 -7.04
C TRP A 34 16.06 -4.15 -7.32
N PHE A 35 15.41 -4.59 -6.28
CA PHE A 35 14.11 -5.28 -6.32
C PHE A 35 13.14 -4.63 -5.36
N VAL A 36 11.86 -4.70 -5.72
CA VAL A 36 10.75 -4.28 -4.88
C VAL A 36 9.93 -5.50 -4.47
N THR A 37 9.58 -5.59 -3.20
CA THR A 37 8.66 -6.59 -2.67
C THR A 37 7.59 -5.92 -1.82
N LEU A 38 6.41 -6.53 -1.79
CA LEU A 38 5.33 -6.09 -0.89
C LEU A 38 5.66 -6.50 0.54
N ASN A 39 5.17 -5.70 1.50
CA ASN A 39 5.20 -6.06 2.90
C ASN A 39 4.01 -6.97 3.22
N ASP A 40 4.25 -8.26 3.30
CA ASP A 40 3.21 -9.25 3.60
C ASP A 40 2.62 -9.10 5.01
N GLU A 41 3.33 -8.45 5.93
CA GLU A 41 2.86 -8.21 7.31
C GLU A 41 1.85 -7.06 7.36
N ALA A 42 2.05 -6.03 6.54
CA ALA A 42 1.13 -4.90 6.44
C ALA A 42 -0.16 -5.23 5.67
N MET A 43 -0.22 -6.40 5.01
CA MET A 43 -1.36 -6.76 4.16
C MET A 43 -2.34 -7.70 4.86
N PRO A 44 -3.65 -7.42 4.77
CA PRO A 44 -4.66 -8.33 5.33
C PRO A 44 -4.69 -9.63 4.52
N LYS A 45 -4.43 -10.76 5.20
CA LYS A 45 -4.53 -12.11 4.62
C LYS A 45 -5.97 -12.60 4.71
N LEU A 46 -6.79 -12.28 3.72
CA LEU A 46 -8.18 -12.68 3.66
C LEU A 46 -8.37 -13.92 2.78
N LYS A 47 -9.13 -14.89 3.31
CA LYS A 47 -9.55 -16.09 2.56
C LYS A 47 -11.03 -16.33 2.76
N ILE A 48 -11.72 -16.75 1.71
CA ILE A 48 -13.10 -17.25 1.82
C ILE A 48 -13.05 -18.65 2.40
N ASN A 49 -13.86 -18.90 3.44
CA ASN A 49 -13.98 -20.22 4.02
C ASN A 49 -14.65 -21.16 3.01
N ALA A 50 -13.90 -22.15 2.54
CA ALA A 50 -14.35 -23.10 1.51
C ALA A 50 -15.58 -23.93 1.96
N THR A 51 -15.68 -24.23 3.24
CA THR A 51 -16.83 -24.96 3.82
C THR A 51 -18.12 -24.18 3.67
N TYR A 52 -18.12 -22.89 4.05
CA TYR A 52 -19.29 -22.01 3.86
C TYR A 52 -19.62 -21.80 2.38
N ALA A 53 -18.61 -21.61 1.52
CA ALA A 53 -18.84 -21.47 0.09
C ALA A 53 -19.46 -22.71 -0.55
N SER A 54 -19.10 -23.91 -0.07
CA SER A 54 -19.68 -25.18 -0.55
C SER A 54 -21.13 -25.40 -0.06
N LEU A 55 -21.44 -24.97 1.17
CA LEU A 55 -22.80 -25.03 1.72
C LEU A 55 -23.76 -24.14 0.93
N ILE A 56 -23.34 -22.92 0.58
CA ILE A 56 -24.14 -21.98 -0.21
C ILE A 56 -24.44 -22.53 -1.62
N ARG A 57 -23.53 -23.29 -2.24
CA ARG A 57 -23.76 -23.91 -3.55
C ARG A 57 -24.80 -25.02 -3.56
N ARG A 58 -25.02 -25.70 -2.41
CA ARG A 58 -25.92 -26.84 -2.27
C ARG A 58 -27.33 -26.45 -1.80
N ALA A 59 -27.53 -25.20 -1.40
CA ALA A 59 -28.77 -24.76 -0.78
C ALA A 59 -29.79 -24.29 -1.84
N ASP A 60 -31.06 -24.48 -1.53
CA ASP A 60 -32.22 -24.09 -2.36
C ASP A 60 -32.33 -22.57 -2.55
N ASP A 61 -33.15 -22.13 -3.52
CA ASP A 61 -33.39 -20.72 -3.87
C ASP A 61 -34.25 -19.96 -2.83
N SER A 62 -34.09 -20.25 -1.53
CA SER A 62 -34.70 -19.48 -0.46
C SER A 62 -34.09 -18.07 -0.38
N SER A 63 -34.88 -17.11 0.15
CA SER A 63 -34.45 -15.72 0.33
C SER A 63 -33.14 -15.59 1.11
N ASP A 64 -32.92 -16.45 2.09
CA ASP A 64 -31.74 -16.48 2.93
C ASP A 64 -30.50 -16.91 2.12
N ASN A 65 -30.67 -17.86 1.20
CA ASN A 65 -29.61 -18.32 0.32
C ASN A 65 -29.21 -17.28 -0.73
N VAL A 66 -30.15 -16.50 -1.24
CA VAL A 66 -29.86 -15.36 -2.14
C VAL A 66 -29.03 -14.33 -1.41
N THR A 67 -29.36 -14.00 -0.16
CA THR A 67 -28.58 -13.07 0.67
C THR A 67 -27.16 -13.60 0.90
N LEU A 68 -27.00 -14.87 1.24
CA LEU A 68 -25.70 -15.51 1.45
C LEU A 68 -24.86 -15.55 0.16
N LYS A 69 -25.49 -15.82 -1.00
CA LYS A 69 -24.81 -15.75 -2.32
C LYS A 69 -24.30 -14.34 -2.60
N ASN A 70 -25.09 -13.31 -2.29
CA ASN A 70 -24.69 -11.91 -2.46
C ASN A 70 -23.51 -11.55 -1.55
N HIS A 71 -23.53 -11.94 -0.28
CA HIS A 71 -22.41 -11.71 0.65
C HIS A 71 -21.14 -12.43 0.20
N LEU A 72 -21.25 -13.67 -0.32
CA LEU A 72 -20.11 -14.38 -0.89
C LEU A 72 -19.52 -13.65 -2.10
N GLN A 73 -20.38 -13.12 -2.96
CA GLN A 73 -19.96 -12.34 -4.14
C GLN A 73 -19.27 -11.05 -3.73
N GLU A 74 -19.80 -10.33 -2.77
CA GLU A 74 -19.19 -9.12 -2.19
C GLU A 74 -17.81 -9.42 -1.59
N ALA A 75 -17.69 -10.52 -0.83
CA ALA A 75 -16.41 -10.94 -0.26
C ALA A 75 -15.36 -11.25 -1.34
N ARG A 76 -15.75 -11.93 -2.41
CA ARG A 76 -14.87 -12.21 -3.55
C ARG A 76 -14.43 -10.93 -4.25
N TRP A 77 -15.37 -10.02 -4.48
CA TRP A 77 -15.08 -8.73 -5.08
C TRP A 77 -14.10 -7.93 -4.23
N PHE A 78 -14.29 -7.91 -2.92
CA PHE A 78 -13.39 -7.24 -1.99
C PHE A 78 -11.97 -7.81 -2.02
N ILE A 79 -11.83 -9.14 -1.99
CA ILE A 79 -10.52 -9.82 -2.09
C ILE A 79 -9.84 -9.48 -3.42
N ASN A 80 -10.57 -9.55 -4.54
CA ASN A 80 -10.05 -9.20 -5.85
C ASN A 80 -9.61 -7.72 -5.92
N SER A 81 -10.34 -6.81 -5.28
CA SER A 81 -9.98 -5.40 -5.20
C SER A 81 -8.67 -5.18 -4.44
N LEU A 82 -8.45 -5.93 -3.34
CA LEU A 82 -7.19 -5.89 -2.59
C LEU A 82 -6.01 -6.41 -3.43
N LEU A 83 -6.20 -7.52 -4.15
CA LEU A 83 -5.17 -8.07 -5.03
C LEU A 83 -4.82 -7.09 -6.15
N SER A 84 -5.81 -6.47 -6.79
CA SER A 84 -5.61 -5.46 -7.82
C SER A 84 -4.89 -4.22 -7.29
N ARG A 85 -5.22 -3.78 -6.07
CA ARG A 85 -4.48 -2.70 -5.39
C ARG A 85 -3.01 -3.07 -5.20
N ASN A 86 -2.72 -4.28 -4.74
CA ASN A 86 -1.37 -4.76 -4.50
C ASN A 86 -0.55 -4.83 -5.80
N GLU A 87 -1.14 -5.28 -6.90
CA GLU A 87 -0.50 -5.27 -8.21
C GLU A 87 -0.18 -3.85 -8.69
N THR A 88 -1.11 -2.92 -8.48
CA THR A 88 -0.92 -1.51 -8.84
C THR A 88 0.19 -0.90 -8.00
N LEU A 89 0.23 -1.18 -6.70
CA LEU A 89 1.26 -0.71 -5.79
C LEU A 89 2.65 -1.22 -6.21
N LEU A 90 2.78 -2.49 -6.59
CA LEU A 90 4.03 -3.05 -7.12
C LEU A 90 4.46 -2.38 -8.42
N LYS A 91 3.53 -2.15 -9.36
CA LYS A 91 3.83 -1.45 -10.62
C LYS A 91 4.34 -0.05 -10.37
N VAL A 92 3.69 0.70 -9.48
CA VAL A 92 4.09 2.06 -9.10
C VAL A 92 5.46 2.04 -8.43
N ALA A 93 5.68 1.15 -7.46
CA ALA A 93 6.95 1.06 -6.75
C ALA A 93 8.12 0.67 -7.67
N ASN A 94 7.92 -0.26 -8.61
CA ASN A 94 8.92 -0.58 -9.62
C ASN A 94 9.20 0.61 -10.56
N CYS A 95 8.17 1.34 -10.95
CA CYS A 95 8.33 2.56 -11.75
C CYS A 95 9.17 3.61 -11.01
N ILE A 96 8.88 3.86 -9.74
CA ILE A 96 9.65 4.77 -8.88
C ILE A 96 11.09 4.30 -8.75
N LEU A 97 11.33 3.00 -8.52
CA LEU A 97 12.66 2.42 -8.43
C LEU A 97 13.47 2.67 -9.69
N GLU A 98 12.90 2.46 -10.87
CA GLU A 98 13.58 2.73 -12.15
C GLU A 98 13.91 4.21 -12.34
N PHE A 99 13.00 5.13 -11.99
CA PHE A 99 13.25 6.56 -12.08
C PHE A 99 14.30 7.03 -11.09
N GLN A 100 14.34 6.46 -9.90
CA GLN A 100 15.19 6.85 -8.77
C GLN A 100 16.39 5.91 -8.57
N GLN A 101 16.78 5.14 -9.58
CA GLN A 101 17.92 4.22 -9.48
C GLN A 101 19.21 4.95 -9.04
N GLY A 102 19.41 6.17 -9.52
CA GLY A 102 20.54 7.00 -9.11
C GLY A 102 20.55 7.29 -7.60
N PHE A 103 19.38 7.56 -7.02
CA PHE A 103 19.23 7.76 -5.58
C PHE A 103 19.63 6.52 -4.78
N PHE A 104 19.18 5.34 -5.20
CA PHE A 104 19.51 4.07 -4.53
C PHE A 104 20.99 3.69 -4.63
N ASP A 105 21.67 4.09 -5.71
CA ASP A 105 23.09 3.77 -5.90
C ASP A 105 24.03 4.84 -5.33
N HIS A 106 23.67 6.12 -5.36
CA HIS A 106 24.55 7.24 -5.03
C HIS A 106 24.04 8.15 -3.88
N GLY A 107 22.82 7.91 -3.38
CA GLY A 107 22.21 8.68 -2.29
C GLY A 107 21.44 9.93 -2.77
N GLU A 108 21.15 10.82 -1.81
CA GLU A 108 20.25 11.96 -1.99
C GLU A 108 20.64 12.93 -3.10
N GLU A 109 21.93 13.09 -3.36
CA GLU A 109 22.44 14.00 -4.38
C GLU A 109 22.06 13.57 -5.82
N ALA A 110 21.80 12.29 -6.03
CA ALA A 110 21.39 11.73 -7.31
C ALA A 110 19.87 11.57 -7.48
N MET A 111 19.09 12.10 -6.54
CA MET A 111 17.63 12.08 -6.60
C MET A 111 17.12 12.92 -7.78
N ARG A 112 16.20 12.36 -8.55
CA ARG A 112 15.56 13.05 -9.68
C ARG A 112 14.17 13.53 -9.29
N PRO A 113 13.74 14.72 -9.74
CA PRO A 113 12.36 15.16 -9.56
C PRO A 113 11.43 14.19 -10.26
N LEU A 114 10.38 13.78 -9.57
CA LEU A 114 9.36 12.85 -10.06
C LEU A 114 7.99 13.41 -9.71
N VAL A 115 7.12 13.52 -10.70
CA VAL A 115 5.73 13.94 -10.49
C VAL A 115 4.78 12.78 -10.75
N LEU A 116 3.60 12.85 -10.15
CA LEU A 116 2.57 11.81 -10.25
C LEU A 116 2.23 11.45 -11.69
N ARG A 117 2.23 12.45 -12.58
CA ARG A 117 1.96 12.29 -13.99
C ARG A 117 2.97 11.39 -14.71
N ASP A 118 4.27 11.53 -14.40
CA ASP A 118 5.31 10.70 -15.01
C ASP A 118 5.12 9.23 -14.68
N VAL A 119 4.74 8.95 -13.42
CA VAL A 119 4.42 7.59 -12.98
C VAL A 119 3.17 7.08 -13.68
N ALA A 120 2.11 7.91 -13.78
CA ALA A 120 0.85 7.56 -14.40
C ALA A 120 1.02 7.18 -15.89
N GLU A 121 1.77 7.96 -16.64
CA GLU A 121 2.08 7.71 -18.04
C GLU A 121 2.86 6.38 -18.22
N LYS A 122 3.84 6.12 -17.35
CA LYS A 122 4.66 4.91 -17.46
C LYS A 122 3.92 3.64 -17.06
N VAL A 123 3.03 3.73 -16.09
CA VAL A 123 2.23 2.60 -15.59
C VAL A 123 0.95 2.42 -16.42
N GLU A 124 0.65 3.33 -17.36
CA GLU A 124 -0.56 3.35 -18.19
C GLU A 124 -1.86 3.40 -17.35
N MET A 125 -1.84 4.20 -16.29
CA MET A 125 -2.96 4.40 -15.38
C MET A 125 -3.27 5.88 -15.20
N HIS A 126 -4.50 6.16 -14.74
CA HIS A 126 -4.88 7.53 -14.42
C HIS A 126 -4.21 8.00 -13.12
N GLU A 127 -3.80 9.28 -13.07
CA GLU A 127 -3.14 9.88 -11.89
C GLU A 127 -3.95 9.67 -10.60
N SER A 128 -5.28 9.75 -10.66
CA SER A 128 -6.14 9.53 -9.50
C SER A 128 -6.08 8.10 -8.96
N THR A 129 -5.82 7.12 -9.81
CA THR A 129 -5.65 5.71 -9.39
C THR A 129 -4.36 5.56 -8.59
N ILE A 130 -3.28 6.15 -9.07
CA ILE A 130 -1.98 6.12 -8.41
C ILE A 130 -2.04 6.87 -7.08
N SER A 131 -2.64 8.05 -7.05
CA SER A 131 -2.81 8.85 -5.82
C SER A 131 -3.65 8.16 -4.73
N ARG A 132 -4.51 7.22 -5.09
CA ARG A 132 -5.30 6.45 -4.11
C ARG A 132 -4.57 5.22 -3.58
N VAL A 133 -3.60 4.72 -4.32
CA VAL A 133 -2.84 3.53 -3.97
C VAL A 133 -1.62 3.88 -3.13
N THR A 134 -1.00 5.01 -3.41
CA THR A 134 0.13 5.58 -2.64
C THR A 134 -0.34 6.53 -1.58
#